data_366bef8f409bb89d3893834115c6fbd9
#
_entry.id   366bef8f409bb89d3893834115c6fbd9
#
_cell.length_a   1.000
_cell.length_b   1.000
_cell.length_c   1.000
_cell.angle_alpha   90.00
_cell.angle_beta   90.00
_cell.angle_gamma   90.00
#
_symmetry.space_group_name_H-M   'P 1'
#
loop_
_entity.id
_entity.type
_entity.pdbx_description
1 polymer ?
#
loop_
_entity_poly.entity_id
_entity_poly.type
_entity_poly.pdbx_seq_one_letter_code
_entity_poly.pdbx_strand_id
1 'polypeptide(L)'
;MAWTKVIPAHPVVAVAGATGAVGNEFLKVLHDLNFPASEVRALASARSAGKKLPFEGCGDVPAGELTVQEMTPESFEGVDIALFSAGSDVSKAMREAVVAAGAVMIDNSSAFRMDEDVPLVVPEVNPGDVSWHSGVIANPNCSTIQMVVALKPLYDLAKITRVVVSTYQAASGAGAPAMAELYDQTREFLGGTLDDELTVSAFQHRIAFNCIPHIDKFLDDDSTKEEWKMVAETKKIMGDAGVKVAATCVRVPVLRCHGESVNVEFAADVTPEAAREALAAAPGVTVMDDPANNVYPMPGLLAGTNDTYVGRIRRDDTVDHGLSMWVVADQIRKGAALNSVQIAQLLLPKD
;
A
#
# COMPACT_ATOMS: atom_id res chain seq x y z
N MET A 1 -25.81 5.96 -7.24
CA MET A 1 -26.36 4.98 -8.24
C MET A 1 -25.34 3.87 -8.39
N ALA A 2 -25.77 2.63 -8.60
CA ALA A 2 -24.83 1.54 -8.86
C ALA A 2 -24.08 1.81 -10.18
N TRP A 3 -22.80 1.46 -10.21
CA TRP A 3 -21.98 1.54 -11.42
C TRP A 3 -22.45 0.50 -12.45
N THR A 4 -22.68 0.90 -13.68
CA THR A 4 -23.24 0.01 -14.71
C THR A 4 -22.32 -0.16 -15.93
N LYS A 5 -21.24 0.64 -16.04
CA LYS A 5 -20.30 0.50 -17.15
C LYS A 5 -19.45 -0.76 -16.94
N VAL A 6 -19.39 -1.59 -17.95
CA VAL A 6 -18.50 -2.76 -18.00
C VAL A 6 -17.12 -2.29 -18.47
N ILE A 7 -16.08 -2.65 -17.75
CA ILE A 7 -14.70 -2.39 -18.18
C ILE A 7 -14.37 -3.34 -19.34
N PRO A 8 -13.80 -2.84 -20.47
CA PRO A 8 -13.43 -3.70 -21.58
C PRO A 8 -12.24 -4.63 -21.22
N ALA A 9 -12.08 -5.71 -22.00
CA ALA A 9 -10.94 -6.64 -21.81
C ALA A 9 -9.58 -5.96 -22.01
N HIS A 10 -9.52 -4.94 -22.86
CA HIS A 10 -8.34 -4.11 -23.12
C HIS A 10 -8.65 -2.65 -22.78
N PRO A 11 -8.59 -2.25 -21.51
CA PRO A 11 -8.99 -0.91 -21.09
C PRO A 11 -7.94 0.16 -21.43
N VAL A 12 -8.40 1.40 -21.59
CA VAL A 12 -7.54 2.58 -21.53
C VAL A 12 -7.26 2.90 -20.05
N VAL A 13 -5.99 2.94 -19.68
CA VAL A 13 -5.54 3.20 -18.30
C VAL A 13 -4.88 4.56 -18.18
N ALA A 14 -5.35 5.38 -17.24
CA ALA A 14 -4.67 6.62 -16.86
C ALA A 14 -3.92 6.43 -15.54
N VAL A 15 -2.67 6.90 -15.48
CA VAL A 15 -1.84 6.96 -14.26
C VAL A 15 -1.76 8.41 -13.82
N ALA A 16 -2.56 8.80 -12.83
CA ALA A 16 -2.61 10.13 -12.26
C ALA A 16 -1.57 10.28 -11.14
N GLY A 17 -0.66 11.25 -11.29
CA GLY A 17 0.54 11.39 -10.47
C GLY A 17 1.72 10.57 -10.99
N ALA A 18 1.80 10.32 -12.29
CA ALA A 18 2.76 9.44 -12.96
C ALA A 18 4.23 9.77 -12.66
N THR A 19 4.57 11.01 -12.33
CA THR A 19 5.94 11.44 -12.01
C THR A 19 6.34 11.22 -10.55
N GLY A 20 5.42 10.80 -9.69
CA GLY A 20 5.68 10.46 -8.28
C GLY A 20 6.28 9.06 -8.12
N ALA A 21 6.72 8.72 -6.90
CA ALA A 21 7.32 7.41 -6.60
C ALA A 21 6.34 6.26 -6.90
N VAL A 22 5.09 6.35 -6.43
CA VAL A 22 4.05 5.34 -6.70
C VAL A 22 3.60 5.39 -8.15
N GLY A 23 3.51 6.59 -8.78
CA GLY A 23 3.17 6.73 -10.19
C GLY A 23 4.15 6.01 -11.12
N ASN A 24 5.45 6.17 -10.87
CA ASN A 24 6.47 5.41 -11.60
C ASN A 24 6.37 3.90 -11.32
N GLU A 25 6.03 3.51 -10.10
CA GLU A 25 5.86 2.10 -9.77
C GLU A 25 4.59 1.50 -10.42
N PHE A 26 3.51 2.28 -10.61
CA PHE A 26 2.35 1.84 -11.42
C PHE A 26 2.79 1.41 -12.82
N LEU A 27 3.62 2.21 -13.49
CA LEU A 27 4.10 1.87 -14.84
C LEU A 27 4.89 0.56 -14.87
N LYS A 28 5.74 0.32 -13.86
CA LYS A 28 6.48 -0.95 -13.74
C LYS A 28 5.55 -2.13 -13.45
N VAL A 29 4.60 -1.96 -12.54
CA VAL A 29 3.65 -3.02 -12.17
C VAL A 29 2.72 -3.37 -13.33
N LEU A 30 2.27 -2.38 -14.12
CA LEU A 30 1.50 -2.64 -15.34
C LEU A 30 2.30 -3.53 -16.31
N HIS A 31 3.60 -3.28 -16.46
CA HIS A 31 4.50 -4.12 -17.23
C HIS A 31 4.67 -5.51 -16.62
N ASP A 32 5.07 -5.58 -15.35
CA ASP A 32 5.38 -6.84 -14.65
C ASP A 32 4.21 -7.84 -14.65
N LEU A 33 2.98 -7.32 -14.56
CA LEU A 33 1.75 -8.12 -14.61
C LEU A 33 1.20 -8.30 -16.03
N ASN A 34 1.89 -7.76 -17.04
CA ASN A 34 1.41 -7.69 -18.42
C ASN A 34 -0.07 -7.29 -18.48
N PHE A 35 -0.42 -6.17 -17.78
CA PHE A 35 -1.79 -5.69 -17.69
C PHE A 35 -2.33 -5.43 -19.11
N PRO A 36 -3.53 -5.91 -19.49
CA PRO A 36 -4.02 -5.88 -20.86
C PRO A 36 -4.52 -4.50 -21.30
N ALA A 37 -3.73 -3.45 -21.09
CA ALA A 37 -4.10 -2.10 -21.49
C ALA A 37 -4.02 -1.93 -23.01
N SER A 38 -5.02 -1.26 -23.62
CA SER A 38 -4.97 -0.80 -25.00
C SER A 38 -4.24 0.53 -25.15
N GLU A 39 -4.24 1.36 -24.11
CA GLU A 39 -3.53 2.63 -24.01
C GLU A 39 -3.13 2.90 -22.56
N VAL A 40 -1.97 3.54 -22.34
CA VAL A 40 -1.54 4.05 -21.04
C VAL A 40 -1.28 5.54 -21.14
N ARG A 41 -2.01 6.36 -20.36
CA ARG A 41 -1.83 7.80 -20.25
C ARG A 41 -1.10 8.17 -18.97
N ALA A 42 0.02 8.86 -19.08
CA ALA A 42 0.75 9.40 -17.94
C ALA A 42 0.26 10.83 -17.65
N LEU A 43 -0.43 11.01 -16.51
CA LEU A 43 -1.02 12.30 -16.11
C LEU A 43 -0.30 12.86 -14.88
N ALA A 44 0.00 14.17 -14.89
CA ALA A 44 0.58 14.86 -13.74
C ALA A 44 0.20 16.35 -13.76
N SER A 45 0.76 17.14 -12.81
CA SER A 45 0.54 18.59 -12.79
C SER A 45 1.15 19.28 -14.02
N ALA A 46 0.67 20.47 -14.34
CA ALA A 46 1.19 21.33 -15.43
C ALA A 46 2.72 21.45 -15.44
N ARG A 47 3.36 21.51 -14.25
CA ARG A 47 4.85 21.58 -14.12
C ARG A 47 5.57 20.36 -14.69
N SER A 48 4.89 19.25 -14.82
CA SER A 48 5.46 17.98 -15.31
C SER A 48 5.01 17.65 -16.73
N ALA A 49 4.06 18.40 -17.29
CA ALA A 49 3.62 18.20 -18.67
C ALA A 49 4.81 18.32 -19.64
N GLY A 50 4.82 17.43 -20.65
CA GLY A 50 5.89 17.33 -21.64
C GLY A 50 7.11 16.49 -21.20
N LYS A 51 7.24 16.13 -19.92
CA LYS A 51 8.28 15.18 -19.48
C LYS A 51 8.02 13.82 -20.13
N LYS A 52 9.12 13.08 -20.36
CA LYS A 52 9.05 11.73 -20.86
C LYS A 52 9.40 10.74 -19.76
N LEU A 53 8.61 9.69 -19.62
CA LEU A 53 8.82 8.61 -18.69
C LEU A 53 9.10 7.32 -19.47
N PRO A 54 10.16 6.57 -19.13
CA PRO A 54 10.40 5.28 -19.73
C PRO A 54 9.25 4.33 -19.35
N PHE A 55 8.83 3.52 -20.32
CA PHE A 55 7.80 2.51 -20.15
C PHE A 55 8.19 1.23 -20.87
N GLU A 56 8.14 0.11 -20.17
CA GLU A 56 8.57 -1.18 -20.70
C GLU A 56 7.48 -1.90 -21.51
N GLY A 57 6.28 -1.28 -21.63
CA GLY A 57 5.13 -1.80 -22.35
C GLY A 57 4.28 -2.74 -21.52
N CYS A 58 3.00 -2.88 -21.87
CA CYS A 58 2.07 -3.88 -21.35
C CYS A 58 0.86 -4.03 -22.28
N GLY A 59 0.24 -5.22 -22.31
CA GLY A 59 -0.90 -5.44 -23.20
C GLY A 59 -0.59 -5.07 -24.65
N ASP A 60 -1.40 -4.16 -25.23
CA ASP A 60 -1.23 -3.67 -26.60
C ASP A 60 -0.29 -2.45 -26.67
N VAL A 61 0.21 -1.93 -25.56
CA VAL A 61 1.06 -0.73 -25.49
C VAL A 61 2.53 -1.15 -25.57
N PRO A 62 3.26 -0.75 -26.64
CA PRO A 62 4.67 -1.15 -26.80
C PRO A 62 5.59 -0.44 -25.80
N ALA A 63 6.77 -1.03 -25.59
CA ALA A 63 7.85 -0.37 -24.86
C ALA A 63 8.29 0.92 -25.56
N GLY A 64 8.65 1.93 -24.77
CA GLY A 64 9.07 3.23 -25.28
C GLY A 64 9.03 4.34 -24.23
N GLU A 65 8.61 5.51 -24.60
CA GLU A 65 8.46 6.67 -23.73
C GLU A 65 7.00 7.15 -23.69
N LEU A 66 6.45 7.33 -22.51
CA LEU A 66 5.18 8.00 -22.32
C LEU A 66 5.41 9.51 -22.11
N THR A 67 4.76 10.35 -22.91
CA THR A 67 4.77 11.79 -22.68
C THR A 67 3.75 12.13 -21.60
N VAL A 68 4.19 12.76 -20.53
CA VAL A 68 3.33 13.21 -19.44
C VAL A 68 2.42 14.33 -19.94
N GLN A 69 1.11 14.16 -19.75
CA GLN A 69 0.09 15.15 -20.04
C GLN A 69 -0.31 15.88 -18.75
N GLU A 70 -0.79 17.11 -18.89
CA GLU A 70 -1.42 17.80 -17.77
C GLU A 70 -2.71 17.08 -17.37
N MET A 71 -2.88 16.86 -16.07
CA MET A 71 -4.10 16.28 -15.52
C MET A 71 -5.19 17.36 -15.42
N THR A 72 -6.17 17.28 -16.31
CA THR A 72 -7.37 18.10 -16.33
C THR A 72 -8.61 17.21 -16.38
N PRO A 73 -9.84 17.72 -16.16
CA PRO A 73 -11.05 16.93 -16.35
C PRO A 73 -11.13 16.22 -17.71
N GLU A 74 -10.75 16.90 -18.77
CA GLU A 74 -10.81 16.41 -20.16
C GLU A 74 -9.79 15.29 -20.42
N SER A 75 -8.70 15.22 -19.65
CA SER A 75 -7.67 14.18 -19.81
C SER A 75 -8.19 12.76 -19.49
N PHE A 76 -9.37 12.66 -18.87
CA PHE A 76 -10.03 11.39 -18.58
C PHE A 76 -11.05 10.94 -19.62
N GLU A 77 -11.29 11.74 -20.66
CA GLU A 77 -12.19 11.33 -21.76
C GLU A 77 -11.67 10.05 -22.42
N GLY A 78 -12.55 9.04 -22.50
CA GLY A 78 -12.23 7.72 -23.06
C GLY A 78 -11.34 6.84 -22.18
N VAL A 79 -11.03 7.24 -20.96
CA VAL A 79 -10.36 6.39 -19.96
C VAL A 79 -11.37 5.40 -19.36
N ASP A 80 -10.94 4.18 -19.11
CA ASP A 80 -11.74 3.15 -18.45
C ASP A 80 -11.34 2.97 -16.97
N ILE A 81 -10.03 3.00 -16.69
CA ILE A 81 -9.48 2.86 -15.35
C ILE A 81 -8.48 3.98 -15.09
N ALA A 82 -8.61 4.67 -13.95
CA ALA A 82 -7.72 5.73 -13.53
C ALA A 82 -7.05 5.36 -12.19
N LEU A 83 -5.74 5.07 -12.25
CA LEU A 83 -4.90 4.77 -11.08
C LEU A 83 -4.39 6.09 -10.50
N PHE A 84 -4.83 6.45 -9.29
CA PHE A 84 -4.53 7.72 -8.66
C PHE A 84 -3.48 7.62 -7.55
N SER A 85 -2.44 8.44 -7.66
CA SER A 85 -1.47 8.71 -6.59
C SER A 85 -0.98 10.16 -6.66
N ALA A 86 -1.92 11.11 -6.56
CA ALA A 86 -1.68 12.54 -6.69
C ALA A 86 -1.96 13.33 -5.39
N GLY A 87 -2.30 12.64 -4.31
CA GLY A 87 -2.67 13.21 -3.01
C GLY A 87 -4.17 13.48 -2.86
N SER A 88 -4.63 13.53 -1.60
CA SER A 88 -6.07 13.54 -1.27
C SER A 88 -6.84 14.74 -1.84
N ASP A 89 -6.23 15.93 -1.88
CA ASP A 89 -6.92 17.12 -2.38
C ASP A 89 -7.15 17.02 -3.89
N VAL A 90 -6.16 16.52 -4.63
CA VAL A 90 -6.28 16.28 -6.08
C VAL A 90 -7.29 15.18 -6.37
N SER A 91 -7.25 14.08 -5.60
CA SER A 91 -8.23 13.00 -5.74
C SER A 91 -9.66 13.49 -5.54
N LYS A 92 -9.91 14.31 -4.51
CA LYS A 92 -11.22 14.92 -4.27
C LYS A 92 -11.66 15.84 -5.41
N ALA A 93 -10.74 16.68 -5.89
CA ALA A 93 -11.04 17.61 -6.99
C ALA A 93 -11.37 16.90 -8.31
N MET A 94 -10.78 15.74 -8.57
CA MET A 94 -10.95 15.01 -9.83
C MET A 94 -12.03 13.92 -9.79
N ARG A 95 -12.55 13.53 -8.61
CA ARG A 95 -13.55 12.45 -8.46
C ARG A 95 -14.70 12.58 -9.45
N GLU A 96 -15.35 13.74 -9.46
CA GLU A 96 -16.55 13.95 -10.30
C GLU A 96 -16.22 13.87 -11.79
N ALA A 97 -15.10 14.46 -12.22
CA ALA A 97 -14.67 14.45 -13.62
C ALA A 97 -14.33 13.02 -14.10
N VAL A 98 -13.60 12.25 -13.29
CA VAL A 98 -13.26 10.86 -13.61
C VAL A 98 -14.50 9.99 -13.74
N VAL A 99 -15.40 10.08 -12.77
CA VAL A 99 -16.65 9.30 -12.77
C VAL A 99 -17.58 9.73 -13.91
N ALA A 100 -17.68 11.04 -14.20
CA ALA A 100 -18.48 11.56 -15.32
C ALA A 100 -17.93 11.14 -16.68
N ALA A 101 -16.60 11.01 -16.83
CA ALA A 101 -15.96 10.44 -18.03
C ALA A 101 -16.23 8.94 -18.20
N GLY A 102 -16.82 8.29 -17.19
CA GLY A 102 -17.09 6.86 -17.19
C GLY A 102 -15.87 6.01 -16.84
N ALA A 103 -14.85 6.57 -16.20
CA ALA A 103 -13.70 5.85 -15.70
C ALA A 103 -13.91 5.39 -14.25
N VAL A 104 -13.38 4.22 -13.90
CA VAL A 104 -13.27 3.78 -12.50
C VAL A 104 -12.00 4.36 -11.90
N MET A 105 -12.14 5.16 -10.85
CA MET A 105 -11.03 5.72 -10.08
C MET A 105 -10.58 4.73 -9.02
N ILE A 106 -9.33 4.29 -9.07
CA ILE A 106 -8.68 3.51 -8.00
C ILE A 106 -7.72 4.45 -7.28
N ASP A 107 -8.10 4.91 -6.09
CA ASP A 107 -7.41 5.99 -5.38
C ASP A 107 -6.51 5.47 -4.27
N ASN A 108 -5.21 5.75 -4.37
CA ASN A 108 -4.21 5.40 -3.37
C ASN A 108 -4.10 6.42 -2.22
N SER A 109 -4.80 7.53 -2.30
CA SER A 109 -4.83 8.52 -1.21
C SER A 109 -5.76 8.10 -0.07
N SER A 110 -5.77 8.87 1.01
CA SER A 110 -6.73 8.64 2.11
C SER A 110 -8.07 9.34 1.92
N ALA A 111 -8.34 9.91 0.73
CA ALA A 111 -9.48 10.80 0.51
C ALA A 111 -10.84 10.13 0.74
N PHE A 112 -10.97 8.86 0.32
CA PHE A 112 -12.27 8.18 0.23
C PHE A 112 -12.34 6.86 1.02
N ARG A 113 -11.25 6.48 1.72
CA ARG A 113 -11.15 5.14 2.34
C ARG A 113 -12.26 4.82 3.32
N MET A 114 -12.78 5.83 4.00
CA MET A 114 -13.83 5.64 5.02
C MET A 114 -15.22 6.07 4.54
N ASP A 115 -15.36 6.50 3.27
CA ASP A 115 -16.67 6.80 2.69
C ASP A 115 -17.50 5.51 2.60
N GLU A 116 -18.77 5.58 2.95
CA GLU A 116 -19.67 4.40 2.97
C GLU A 116 -19.96 3.86 1.57
N ASP A 117 -19.95 4.74 0.56
CA ASP A 117 -20.20 4.43 -0.85
C ASP A 117 -18.94 4.03 -1.63
N VAL A 118 -17.78 3.92 -0.96
CA VAL A 118 -16.49 3.57 -1.57
C VAL A 118 -15.92 2.30 -0.93
N PRO A 119 -15.76 1.21 -1.70
CA PRO A 119 -15.09 0.01 -1.21
C PRO A 119 -13.61 0.26 -0.95
N LEU A 120 -13.11 -0.32 0.12
CA LEU A 120 -11.71 -0.31 0.53
C LEU A 120 -11.16 -1.72 0.34
N VAL A 121 -10.32 -1.93 -0.70
CA VAL A 121 -10.07 -3.27 -1.22
C VAL A 121 -8.61 -3.70 -1.10
N VAL A 122 -8.45 -4.91 -0.59
CA VAL A 122 -7.22 -5.71 -0.69
C VAL A 122 -7.58 -7.02 -1.39
N PRO A 123 -7.12 -7.27 -2.61
CA PRO A 123 -7.55 -8.41 -3.43
C PRO A 123 -7.41 -9.78 -2.77
N GLU A 124 -6.44 -9.98 -1.91
CA GLU A 124 -6.24 -11.23 -1.15
C GLU A 124 -7.19 -11.37 0.05
N VAL A 125 -7.91 -10.31 0.43
CA VAL A 125 -8.74 -10.30 1.65
C VAL A 125 -10.22 -10.19 1.33
N ASN A 126 -10.62 -9.15 0.57
CA ASN A 126 -12.02 -8.83 0.27
C ASN A 126 -12.26 -8.52 -1.22
N PRO A 127 -11.83 -9.39 -2.16
CA PRO A 127 -11.94 -9.12 -3.60
C PRO A 127 -13.38 -8.89 -4.07
N GLY A 128 -14.36 -9.44 -3.38
CA GLY A 128 -15.78 -9.28 -3.72
C GLY A 128 -16.30 -7.84 -3.56
N ASP A 129 -15.63 -7.04 -2.76
CA ASP A 129 -16.06 -5.66 -2.46
C ASP A 129 -15.95 -4.73 -3.67
N VAL A 130 -15.15 -5.08 -4.69
CA VAL A 130 -15.14 -4.33 -5.95
C VAL A 130 -16.52 -4.27 -6.62
N SER A 131 -17.41 -5.22 -6.34
CA SER A 131 -18.70 -5.33 -7.02
C SER A 131 -19.71 -4.22 -6.69
N TRP A 132 -19.54 -3.51 -5.57
CA TRP A 132 -20.47 -2.49 -5.12
C TRP A 132 -19.97 -1.05 -5.25
N HIS A 133 -18.85 -0.82 -5.96
CA HIS A 133 -18.33 0.54 -6.17
C HIS A 133 -19.31 1.42 -6.97
N SER A 134 -19.23 2.73 -6.75
CA SER A 134 -19.99 3.75 -7.49
C SER A 134 -19.08 4.61 -8.39
N GLY A 135 -18.04 3.98 -8.99
CA GLY A 135 -17.05 4.64 -9.84
C GLY A 135 -15.75 4.98 -9.10
N VAL A 136 -15.68 4.79 -7.79
CA VAL A 136 -14.45 4.97 -6.99
C VAL A 136 -14.21 3.71 -6.16
N ILE A 137 -12.95 3.29 -6.11
CA ILE A 137 -12.45 2.22 -5.23
C ILE A 137 -11.22 2.78 -4.49
N ALA A 138 -11.18 2.64 -3.19
CA ALA A 138 -10.05 3.09 -2.39
C ALA A 138 -9.03 1.97 -2.20
N ASN A 139 -7.75 2.33 -2.40
CA ASN A 139 -6.60 1.52 -2.02
C ASN A 139 -6.22 1.85 -0.58
N PRO A 140 -6.07 0.86 0.32
CA PRO A 140 -5.83 1.12 1.74
C PRO A 140 -4.45 1.72 2.05
N ASN A 141 -4.23 2.02 3.32
CA ASN A 141 -2.94 2.40 3.86
C ASN A 141 -1.91 1.26 3.68
N CYS A 142 -0.67 1.61 3.36
CA CYS A 142 0.38 0.63 3.04
C CYS A 142 0.67 -0.36 4.17
N SER A 143 0.72 0.12 5.42
CA SER A 143 0.91 -0.76 6.57
C SER A 143 -0.33 -1.62 6.83
N THR A 144 -1.54 -1.07 6.64
CA THR A 144 -2.77 -1.85 6.76
C THR A 144 -2.82 -2.99 5.73
N ILE A 145 -2.44 -2.74 4.47
CA ILE A 145 -2.49 -3.77 3.42
C ILE A 145 -1.65 -4.98 3.81
N GLN A 146 -0.36 -4.80 4.12
CA GLN A 146 0.51 -5.93 4.44
C GLN A 146 0.06 -6.68 5.69
N MET A 147 -0.43 -5.95 6.71
CA MET A 147 -0.96 -6.57 7.92
C MET A 147 -2.18 -7.44 7.63
N VAL A 148 -3.19 -6.91 6.93
CA VAL A 148 -4.43 -7.69 6.68
C VAL A 148 -4.21 -8.85 5.71
N VAL A 149 -3.25 -8.77 4.77
CA VAL A 149 -2.85 -9.91 3.92
C VAL A 149 -2.30 -11.05 4.78
N ALA A 150 -1.46 -10.75 5.77
CA ALA A 150 -0.97 -11.75 6.72
C ALA A 150 -2.05 -12.24 7.69
N LEU A 151 -2.99 -11.37 8.10
CA LEU A 151 -4.03 -11.73 9.07
C LEU A 151 -5.14 -12.57 8.45
N LYS A 152 -5.49 -12.38 7.17
CA LYS A 152 -6.64 -13.04 6.55
C LYS A 152 -6.60 -14.56 6.62
N PRO A 153 -5.52 -15.26 6.21
CA PRO A 153 -5.46 -16.73 6.32
C PRO A 153 -5.53 -17.22 7.77
N LEU A 154 -5.05 -16.44 8.72
CA LEU A 154 -5.12 -16.77 10.14
C LEU A 154 -6.54 -16.55 10.70
N TYR A 155 -7.21 -15.49 10.26
CA TYR A 155 -8.61 -15.21 10.62
C TYR A 155 -9.54 -16.33 10.14
N ASP A 156 -9.23 -16.94 8.99
CA ASP A 156 -10.01 -18.06 8.43
C ASP A 156 -9.81 -19.37 9.22
N LEU A 157 -8.70 -19.52 9.95
CA LEU A 157 -8.51 -20.62 10.90
C LEU A 157 -9.32 -20.42 12.17
N ALA A 158 -9.23 -19.22 12.74
CA ALA A 158 -9.97 -18.84 13.93
C ALA A 158 -10.17 -17.33 13.99
N LYS A 159 -11.34 -16.89 14.45
CA LYS A 159 -11.66 -15.46 14.58
C LYS A 159 -10.59 -14.74 15.39
N ILE A 160 -10.03 -13.68 14.82
CA ILE A 160 -9.11 -12.76 15.52
C ILE A 160 -9.95 -11.85 16.41
N THR A 161 -9.60 -11.78 17.68
CA THR A 161 -10.25 -10.93 18.68
C THR A 161 -9.48 -9.64 18.94
N ARG A 162 -8.12 -9.71 18.84
CA ARG A 162 -7.24 -8.58 19.11
C ARG A 162 -5.96 -8.67 18.27
N VAL A 163 -5.49 -7.50 17.83
CA VAL A 163 -4.19 -7.30 17.16
C VAL A 163 -3.45 -6.19 17.90
N VAL A 164 -2.20 -6.42 18.24
CA VAL A 164 -1.25 -5.38 18.63
C VAL A 164 -0.15 -5.34 17.58
N VAL A 165 0.07 -4.17 17.01
CA VAL A 165 1.07 -3.99 15.97
C VAL A 165 1.98 -2.80 16.27
N SER A 166 3.28 -3.01 16.14
CA SER A 166 4.27 -1.94 16.05
C SER A 166 4.87 -1.97 14.66
N THR A 167 4.77 -0.84 13.95
CA THR A 167 5.32 -0.73 12.60
C THR A 167 6.73 -0.14 12.63
N TYR A 168 7.56 -0.58 11.69
CA TYR A 168 8.90 -0.09 11.41
C TYR A 168 8.90 0.38 9.96
N GLN A 169 8.46 1.64 9.77
CA GLN A 169 8.16 2.15 8.43
C GLN A 169 9.36 2.84 7.79
N ALA A 170 9.67 2.45 6.57
CA ALA A 170 10.75 3.00 5.76
C ALA A 170 10.52 4.47 5.37
N ALA A 171 11.61 5.20 5.14
CA ALA A 171 11.60 6.61 4.73
C ALA A 171 10.78 6.85 3.44
N SER A 172 10.81 5.91 2.51
CA SER A 172 10.07 5.99 1.24
C SER A 172 8.55 6.12 1.37
N GLY A 173 7.98 5.73 2.53
CA GLY A 173 6.57 5.98 2.84
C GLY A 173 6.21 7.47 2.90
N ALA A 174 7.18 8.35 3.14
CA ALA A 174 7.05 9.81 3.07
C ALA A 174 7.53 10.39 1.72
N GLY A 175 7.81 9.54 0.72
CA GLY A 175 8.16 9.92 -0.63
C GLY A 175 9.66 10.10 -0.90
N ALA A 176 9.97 10.51 -2.14
CA ALA A 176 11.36 10.67 -2.60
C ALA A 176 12.19 11.69 -1.79
N PRO A 177 11.64 12.85 -1.37
CA PRO A 177 12.38 13.79 -0.52
C PRO A 177 12.84 13.18 0.80
N ALA A 178 12.02 12.33 1.43
CA ALA A 178 12.36 11.68 2.69
C ALA A 178 13.48 10.63 2.55
N MET A 179 13.52 9.93 1.41
CA MET A 179 14.66 9.05 1.09
C MET A 179 15.95 9.84 0.88
N ALA A 180 15.86 10.96 0.15
CA ALA A 180 17.00 11.84 -0.06
C ALA A 180 17.53 12.38 1.28
N GLU A 181 16.63 12.85 2.15
CA GLU A 181 16.99 13.33 3.49
C GLU A 181 17.71 12.26 4.32
N LEU A 182 17.25 11.01 4.32
CA LEU A 182 17.96 9.91 5.01
C LEU A 182 19.37 9.72 4.46
N TYR A 183 19.56 9.77 3.13
CA TYR A 183 20.88 9.68 2.51
C TYR A 183 21.78 10.86 2.88
N ASP A 184 21.25 12.07 2.81
CA ASP A 184 22.02 13.29 3.03
C ASP A 184 22.42 13.41 4.50
N GLN A 185 21.51 13.20 5.45
CA GLN A 185 21.81 13.14 6.88
C GLN A 185 22.85 12.06 7.21
N THR A 186 22.79 10.91 6.55
CA THR A 186 23.80 9.84 6.75
C THR A 186 25.19 10.33 6.30
N ARG A 187 25.29 11.03 5.17
CA ARG A 187 26.56 11.61 4.68
C ARG A 187 27.06 12.72 5.58
N GLU A 188 26.19 13.64 6.00
CA GLU A 188 26.50 14.73 6.91
C GLU A 188 27.05 14.18 8.24
N PHE A 189 26.38 13.19 8.82
CA PHE A 189 26.81 12.55 10.07
C PHE A 189 28.17 11.86 9.93
N LEU A 190 28.39 11.08 8.88
CA LEU A 190 29.68 10.43 8.60
C LEU A 190 30.78 11.44 8.25
N GLY A 191 30.40 12.61 7.74
CA GLY A 191 31.28 13.74 7.51
C GLY A 191 31.70 14.53 8.76
N GLY A 192 31.16 14.18 9.93
CA GLY A 192 31.46 14.80 11.22
C GLY A 192 30.52 15.95 11.59
N THR A 193 29.41 16.14 10.89
CA THR A 193 28.36 17.10 11.30
C THR A 193 27.72 16.67 12.60
N LEU A 194 27.54 17.59 13.54
CA LEU A 194 26.93 17.33 14.82
C LEU A 194 25.42 17.07 14.66
N ASP A 195 24.85 16.31 15.58
CA ASP A 195 23.44 15.88 15.55
C ASP A 195 22.42 17.02 15.39
N ASP A 196 22.65 18.14 16.06
CA ASP A 196 21.80 19.34 16.06
C ASP A 196 22.01 20.25 14.84
N GLU A 197 23.04 19.99 14.06
CA GLU A 197 23.38 20.70 12.82
C GLU A 197 22.93 19.96 11.56
N LEU A 198 22.43 18.70 11.68
CA LEU A 198 21.94 17.93 10.56
C LEU A 198 20.71 18.57 9.92
N THR A 199 20.66 18.54 8.59
CA THR A 199 19.51 19.08 7.84
C THR A 199 18.26 18.25 8.06
N VAL A 200 17.19 18.85 8.59
CA VAL A 200 15.87 18.24 8.79
C VAL A 200 14.84 19.00 7.95
N SER A 201 14.16 18.35 7.04
CA SER A 201 13.23 18.97 6.09
C SER A 201 11.96 18.19 5.81
N ALA A 202 12.06 16.87 5.56
CA ALA A 202 10.93 16.00 5.26
C ALA A 202 10.33 15.35 6.51
N PHE A 203 11.10 15.19 7.56
CA PHE A 203 10.65 14.65 8.85
C PHE A 203 10.61 15.72 9.93
N GLN A 204 10.04 15.39 11.08
CA GLN A 204 9.98 16.29 12.24
C GLN A 204 11.30 16.32 13.02
N HIS A 205 12.09 15.25 12.90
CA HIS A 205 13.37 15.04 13.58
C HIS A 205 14.33 14.32 12.63
N ARG A 206 15.62 14.33 12.99
CA ARG A 206 16.64 13.54 12.32
C ARG A 206 16.17 12.07 12.21
N ILE A 207 16.25 11.51 11.00
CA ILE A 207 15.93 10.10 10.74
C ILE A 207 17.19 9.23 10.68
N ALA A 208 18.31 9.72 10.21
CA ALA A 208 19.54 8.95 10.17
C ALA A 208 19.95 8.50 11.58
N PHE A 209 20.13 7.18 11.75
CA PHE A 209 20.47 6.53 13.02
C PHE A 209 19.48 6.82 14.16
N ASN A 210 18.19 7.00 13.84
CA ASN A 210 17.16 7.33 14.81
C ASN A 210 15.83 6.61 14.48
N CYS A 211 14.93 6.52 15.48
CA CYS A 211 13.55 6.07 15.32
C CYS A 211 12.61 7.21 15.74
N ILE A 212 11.65 7.55 14.89
CA ILE A 212 10.69 8.61 15.15
C ILE A 212 9.31 7.98 15.39
N PRO A 213 8.79 7.94 16.64
CA PRO A 213 7.48 7.33 16.96
C PRO A 213 6.34 8.30 16.62
N HIS A 214 6.36 8.83 15.40
CA HIS A 214 5.41 9.81 14.91
C HIS A 214 5.33 9.75 13.39
N ILE A 215 4.20 9.25 12.87
CA ILE A 215 3.89 9.23 11.44
C ILE A 215 2.53 9.88 11.22
N ASP A 216 2.46 10.85 10.29
CA ASP A 216 1.30 11.71 10.06
C ASP A 216 1.07 12.64 11.27
N LYS A 217 -0.06 13.28 11.40
CA LYS A 217 -0.39 14.22 12.47
C LYS A 217 -1.04 13.53 13.67
N PHE A 218 -0.84 14.10 14.85
CA PHE A 218 -1.56 13.68 16.05
C PHE A 218 -3.06 14.04 15.98
N LEU A 219 -3.85 13.20 16.58
CA LEU A 219 -5.28 13.36 16.84
C LEU A 219 -5.53 13.79 18.29
N ASP A 220 -6.79 14.08 18.63
CA ASP A 220 -7.16 14.63 19.96
C ASP A 220 -6.95 13.61 21.11
N ASP A 221 -6.78 12.34 20.80
CA ASP A 221 -6.53 11.25 21.76
C ASP A 221 -5.04 10.86 21.86
N ASP A 222 -4.15 11.71 21.37
CA ASP A 222 -2.70 11.51 21.31
C ASP A 222 -2.25 10.35 20.40
N SER A 223 -3.16 9.68 19.71
CA SER A 223 -2.80 8.77 18.62
C SER A 223 -2.43 9.54 17.36
N THR A 224 -1.69 8.91 16.45
CA THR A 224 -1.45 9.50 15.14
C THR A 224 -2.53 9.09 14.14
N LYS A 225 -2.72 9.90 13.09
CA LYS A 225 -3.63 9.56 11.99
C LYS A 225 -3.21 8.25 11.31
N GLU A 226 -1.93 7.93 11.28
CA GLU A 226 -1.43 6.66 10.73
C GLU A 226 -1.93 5.47 11.55
N GLU A 227 -1.86 5.55 12.87
CA GLU A 227 -2.36 4.52 13.80
C GLU A 227 -3.88 4.37 13.68
N TRP A 228 -4.59 5.49 13.61
CA TRP A 228 -6.05 5.48 13.37
C TRP A 228 -6.43 4.77 12.07
N LYS A 229 -5.68 5.00 10.97
CA LYS A 229 -5.91 4.30 9.69
C LYS A 229 -5.80 2.79 9.87
N MET A 230 -4.76 2.31 10.54
CA MET A 230 -4.58 0.88 10.78
C MET A 230 -5.77 0.28 11.55
N VAL A 231 -6.30 1.00 12.53
CA VAL A 231 -7.46 0.56 13.31
C VAL A 231 -8.74 0.54 12.46
N ALA A 232 -9.06 1.65 11.82
CA ALA A 232 -10.33 1.84 11.10
C ALA A 232 -10.38 1.03 9.81
N GLU A 233 -9.29 1.05 9.03
CA GLU A 233 -9.21 0.35 7.75
C GLU A 233 -9.21 -1.18 7.94
N THR A 234 -8.51 -1.71 8.95
CA THR A 234 -8.55 -3.16 9.26
C THR A 234 -9.97 -3.65 9.49
N LYS A 235 -10.76 -2.93 10.29
CA LYS A 235 -12.16 -3.30 10.55
C LYS A 235 -13.01 -3.29 9.29
N LYS A 236 -12.83 -2.30 8.42
CA LYS A 236 -13.57 -2.16 7.16
C LYS A 236 -13.19 -3.28 6.19
N ILE A 237 -11.90 -3.53 5.99
CA ILE A 237 -11.39 -4.55 5.05
C ILE A 237 -11.75 -5.97 5.50
N MET A 238 -11.58 -6.27 6.80
CA MET A 238 -11.90 -7.59 7.36
C MET A 238 -13.41 -7.83 7.52
N GLY A 239 -14.23 -6.78 7.34
CA GLY A 239 -15.67 -6.88 7.55
C GLY A 239 -16.08 -7.19 9.00
N ASP A 240 -15.19 -6.94 9.97
CA ASP A 240 -15.41 -7.21 11.40
C ASP A 240 -15.11 -6.00 12.28
N ALA A 241 -16.15 -5.26 12.65
CA ALA A 241 -16.04 -4.13 13.56
C ALA A 241 -15.61 -4.54 14.99
N GLY A 242 -15.70 -5.82 15.34
CA GLY A 242 -15.39 -6.37 16.65
C GLY A 242 -13.90 -6.62 16.89
N VAL A 243 -13.07 -6.66 15.86
CA VAL A 243 -11.61 -6.81 15.99
C VAL A 243 -11.03 -5.60 16.71
N LYS A 244 -10.33 -5.85 17.80
CA LYS A 244 -9.61 -4.81 18.57
C LYS A 244 -8.21 -4.65 18.01
N VAL A 245 -7.85 -3.45 17.57
CA VAL A 245 -6.52 -3.17 17.02
C VAL A 245 -5.88 -2.07 17.85
N ALA A 246 -4.64 -2.29 18.29
CA ALA A 246 -3.77 -1.28 18.89
C ALA A 246 -2.50 -1.16 18.03
N ALA A 247 -2.24 0.03 17.50
CA ALA A 247 -1.12 0.30 16.61
C ALA A 247 -0.16 1.33 17.23
N THR A 248 1.14 1.14 17.01
CA THR A 248 2.17 2.15 17.24
C THR A 248 3.00 2.27 15.97
N CYS A 249 2.99 3.44 15.35
CA CYS A 249 3.63 3.65 14.06
C CYS A 249 4.96 4.40 14.20
N VAL A 250 6.07 3.74 13.82
CA VAL A 250 7.43 4.27 13.98
C VAL A 250 8.12 4.41 12.63
N ARG A 251 8.68 5.59 12.35
CA ARG A 251 9.58 5.81 11.21
C ARG A 251 10.99 5.36 11.59
N VAL A 252 11.60 4.52 10.75
CA VAL A 252 12.95 3.98 10.97
C VAL A 252 13.87 4.31 9.79
N PRO A 253 15.22 4.30 10.00
CA PRO A 253 16.19 4.67 8.97
C PRO A 253 16.41 3.54 7.95
N VAL A 254 15.33 3.07 7.38
CA VAL A 254 15.26 2.08 6.30
C VAL A 254 14.74 2.77 5.05
N LEU A 255 15.33 2.49 3.89
CA LEU A 255 14.96 3.20 2.66
C LEU A 255 13.62 2.74 2.10
N ARG A 256 13.40 1.43 2.00
CA ARG A 256 12.21 0.82 1.36
C ARG A 256 11.82 -0.45 2.11
N CYS A 257 10.57 -0.84 2.03
CA CYS A 257 9.86 -1.88 2.76
C CYS A 257 9.54 -1.51 4.21
N HIS A 258 8.29 -1.76 4.59
CA HIS A 258 7.85 -1.66 5.98
C HIS A 258 7.97 -3.02 6.67
N GLY A 259 8.44 -3.00 7.91
CA GLY A 259 8.39 -4.13 8.81
C GLY A 259 7.31 -3.91 9.87
N GLU A 260 6.72 -4.99 10.38
CA GLU A 260 5.70 -4.96 11.43
C GLU A 260 5.90 -6.09 12.41
N SER A 261 5.96 -5.76 13.70
CA SER A 261 5.82 -6.74 14.78
C SER A 261 4.34 -6.86 15.11
N VAL A 262 3.75 -8.00 14.78
CA VAL A 262 2.33 -8.27 14.93
C VAL A 262 2.12 -9.34 16.00
N ASN A 263 1.28 -9.03 16.98
CA ASN A 263 0.78 -9.93 17.99
C ASN A 263 -0.74 -10.08 17.79
N VAL A 264 -1.20 -11.34 17.74
CA VAL A 264 -2.59 -11.68 17.43
C VAL A 264 -3.15 -12.58 18.52
N GLU A 265 -4.35 -12.27 18.97
CA GLU A 265 -5.13 -13.10 19.89
C GLU A 265 -6.38 -13.63 19.16
N PHE A 266 -6.65 -14.93 19.32
CA PHE A 266 -7.74 -15.62 18.64
C PHE A 266 -8.85 -16.03 19.63
N ALA A 267 -10.02 -16.31 19.09
CA ALA A 267 -11.14 -16.89 19.88
C ALA A 267 -10.97 -18.39 20.17
N ALA A 268 -10.05 -19.07 19.48
CA ALA A 268 -9.71 -20.47 19.67
C ALA A 268 -8.22 -20.70 19.40
N ASP A 269 -7.70 -21.84 19.80
CA ASP A 269 -6.26 -22.13 19.66
C ASP A 269 -5.84 -22.26 18.19
N VAL A 270 -4.77 -21.55 17.82
CA VAL A 270 -4.08 -21.64 16.52
C VAL A 270 -2.62 -21.93 16.81
N THR A 271 -2.15 -23.10 16.38
CA THR A 271 -0.73 -23.44 16.61
C THR A 271 0.18 -22.71 15.61
N PRO A 272 1.45 -22.47 15.95
CA PRO A 272 2.42 -21.91 15.01
C PRO A 272 2.56 -22.72 13.72
N GLU A 273 2.43 -24.04 13.78
CA GLU A 273 2.50 -24.95 12.63
C GLU A 273 1.31 -24.73 11.70
N ALA A 274 0.08 -24.74 12.24
CA ALA A 274 -1.14 -24.45 11.48
C ALA A 274 -1.10 -23.05 10.85
N ALA A 275 -0.56 -22.06 11.57
CA ALA A 275 -0.38 -20.72 11.05
C ALA A 275 0.60 -20.68 9.86
N ARG A 276 1.74 -21.37 9.94
CA ARG A 276 2.71 -21.48 8.82
C ARG A 276 2.09 -22.15 7.61
N GLU A 277 1.34 -23.23 7.80
CA GLU A 277 0.65 -23.93 6.71
C GLU A 277 -0.38 -23.05 6.02
N ALA A 278 -1.21 -22.36 6.78
CA ALA A 278 -2.21 -21.43 6.24
C ALA A 278 -1.59 -20.25 5.49
N LEU A 279 -0.55 -19.65 6.06
CA LEU A 279 0.19 -18.54 5.43
C LEU A 279 0.91 -19.00 4.15
N ALA A 280 1.52 -20.18 4.14
CA ALA A 280 2.21 -20.71 2.96
C ALA A 280 1.25 -21.06 1.81
N ALA A 281 -0.01 -21.34 2.10
CA ALA A 281 -1.04 -21.62 1.11
C ALA A 281 -1.76 -20.34 0.62
N ALA A 282 -1.57 -19.21 1.30
CA ALA A 282 -2.31 -17.98 1.02
C ALA A 282 -1.75 -17.24 -0.19
N PRO A 283 -2.60 -16.66 -1.06
CA PRO A 283 -2.14 -15.85 -2.19
C PRO A 283 -1.42 -14.59 -1.70
N GLY A 284 -0.33 -14.21 -2.38
CA GLY A 284 0.43 -12.99 -2.08
C GLY A 284 1.20 -13.04 -0.75
N VAL A 285 1.36 -14.23 -0.16
CA VAL A 285 2.14 -14.45 1.07
C VAL A 285 3.29 -15.42 0.81
N THR A 286 4.46 -15.05 1.27
CA THR A 286 5.64 -15.93 1.33
C THR A 286 6.12 -16.10 2.75
N VAL A 287 6.20 -17.33 3.24
CA VAL A 287 6.74 -17.66 4.57
C VAL A 287 8.26 -17.75 4.51
N MET A 288 8.95 -16.91 5.29
CA MET A 288 10.40 -16.94 5.51
C MET A 288 10.66 -17.14 7.01
N ASP A 289 10.61 -18.38 7.49
CA ASP A 289 10.62 -18.68 8.94
C ASP A 289 11.48 -19.90 9.28
N ASP A 290 12.80 -19.74 9.12
CA ASP A 290 13.81 -20.72 9.60
C ASP A 290 14.81 -20.01 10.51
N PRO A 291 14.47 -19.79 11.80
CA PRO A 291 15.34 -19.11 12.74
C PRO A 291 16.67 -19.83 13.00
N ALA A 292 16.71 -21.16 12.85
CA ALA A 292 17.92 -21.94 13.05
C ALA A 292 19.02 -21.60 12.03
N ASN A 293 18.60 -21.23 10.82
CA ASN A 293 19.49 -20.82 9.74
C ASN A 293 19.49 -19.29 9.50
N ASN A 294 18.95 -18.50 10.43
CA ASN A 294 18.82 -17.04 10.34
C ASN A 294 17.99 -16.57 9.12
N VAL A 295 16.99 -17.36 8.70
CA VAL A 295 16.09 -17.00 7.59
C VAL A 295 14.82 -16.37 8.15
N TYR A 296 14.64 -15.08 7.89
CA TYR A 296 13.47 -14.27 8.26
C TYR A 296 13.37 -13.05 7.34
N PRO A 297 12.18 -12.44 7.17
CA PRO A 297 12.04 -11.31 6.27
C PRO A 297 12.77 -10.07 6.80
N MET A 298 13.52 -9.40 5.93
CA MET A 298 14.21 -8.15 6.24
C MET A 298 13.93 -7.09 5.18
N PRO A 299 13.52 -5.86 5.55
CA PRO A 299 13.20 -4.78 4.61
C PRO A 299 14.25 -4.55 3.53
N GLY A 300 15.54 -4.54 3.91
CA GLY A 300 16.63 -4.28 2.97
C GLY A 300 16.83 -5.33 1.86
N LEU A 301 16.26 -6.52 2.01
CA LEU A 301 16.38 -7.62 1.05
C LEU A 301 15.15 -7.80 0.16
N LEU A 302 14.02 -7.19 0.53
CA LEU A 302 12.71 -7.44 -0.08
C LEU A 302 12.18 -6.28 -0.91
N ALA A 303 12.99 -5.23 -1.08
CA ALA A 303 12.64 -4.11 -1.95
C ALA A 303 12.46 -4.55 -3.41
N GLY A 304 11.36 -4.14 -4.02
CA GLY A 304 11.00 -4.51 -5.41
C GLY A 304 10.25 -5.84 -5.54
N THR A 305 9.99 -6.56 -4.45
CA THR A 305 9.20 -7.80 -4.48
C THR A 305 7.69 -7.53 -4.34
N ASN A 306 6.87 -8.52 -4.71
CA ASN A 306 5.42 -8.39 -4.77
C ASN A 306 4.70 -8.91 -3.52
N ASP A 307 5.29 -9.90 -2.84
CA ASP A 307 4.62 -10.61 -1.76
C ASP A 307 4.70 -9.88 -0.42
N THR A 308 3.80 -10.26 0.45
CA THR A 308 3.89 -10.02 1.89
C THR A 308 4.64 -11.19 2.52
N TYR A 309 5.77 -10.91 3.14
CA TYR A 309 6.63 -11.92 3.75
C TYR A 309 6.36 -12.03 5.25
N VAL A 310 6.18 -13.26 5.72
CA VAL A 310 5.90 -13.53 7.14
C VAL A 310 6.93 -14.49 7.69
N GLY A 311 7.45 -14.16 8.87
CA GLY A 311 8.38 -15.01 9.61
C GLY A 311 8.33 -14.73 11.09
N ARG A 312 9.24 -15.38 11.86
CA ARG A 312 9.28 -15.28 13.32
C ARG A 312 7.95 -15.67 13.96
N ILE A 313 7.24 -16.64 13.35
CA ILE A 313 5.95 -17.14 13.80
C ILE A 313 6.17 -18.01 15.03
N ARG A 314 5.57 -17.62 16.15
CA ARG A 314 5.75 -18.29 17.44
C ARG A 314 4.56 -18.07 18.35
N ARG A 315 4.39 -18.98 19.32
CA ARG A 315 3.39 -18.83 20.38
C ARG A 315 3.66 -17.54 21.19
N ASP A 316 2.61 -16.88 21.58
CA ASP A 316 2.62 -15.88 22.63
C ASP A 316 1.90 -16.47 23.86
N ASP A 317 2.68 -16.85 24.86
CA ASP A 317 2.19 -17.47 26.08
C ASP A 317 1.67 -16.44 27.11
N THR A 318 1.62 -15.16 26.76
CA THR A 318 1.09 -14.11 27.63
C THR A 318 -0.42 -13.96 27.54
N VAL A 319 -1.03 -14.60 26.54
CA VAL A 319 -2.50 -14.67 26.33
C VAL A 319 -2.90 -16.11 25.97
N ASP A 320 -4.17 -16.46 26.17
CA ASP A 320 -4.64 -17.85 26.00
C ASP A 320 -4.43 -18.43 24.60
N HIS A 321 -4.67 -17.64 23.57
CA HIS A 321 -4.64 -18.06 22.16
C HIS A 321 -3.83 -17.08 21.32
N GLY A 322 -2.56 -16.84 21.70
CA GLY A 322 -1.71 -15.84 21.10
C GLY A 322 -0.69 -16.36 20.11
N LEU A 323 -0.47 -15.60 19.04
CA LEU A 323 0.69 -15.74 18.15
C LEU A 323 1.40 -14.39 17.98
N SER A 324 2.71 -14.45 17.86
CA SER A 324 3.54 -13.33 17.42
C SER A 324 4.20 -13.64 16.10
N MET A 325 4.31 -12.66 15.22
CA MET A 325 4.97 -12.78 13.92
C MET A 325 5.65 -11.47 13.50
N TRP A 326 6.50 -11.57 12.51
CA TRP A 326 7.14 -10.45 11.85
C TRP A 326 6.71 -10.43 10.38
N VAL A 327 6.19 -9.30 9.92
CA VAL A 327 5.64 -9.10 8.57
C VAL A 327 6.45 -8.04 7.85
N VAL A 328 6.82 -8.28 6.60
CA VAL A 328 7.52 -7.31 5.75
C VAL A 328 6.91 -7.30 4.36
N ALA A 329 6.64 -6.12 3.82
CA ALA A 329 6.29 -5.97 2.41
C ALA A 329 6.85 -4.66 1.84
N ASP A 330 6.96 -4.62 0.51
CA ASP A 330 7.30 -3.39 -0.19
C ASP A 330 6.08 -2.47 -0.26
N GLN A 331 6.11 -1.41 0.55
CA GLN A 331 4.99 -0.48 0.68
C GLN A 331 4.72 0.36 -0.58
N ILE A 332 5.68 0.46 -1.52
CA ILE A 332 5.45 1.14 -2.81
C ILE A 332 4.78 0.16 -3.79
N ARG A 333 5.10 -1.14 -3.69
CA ARG A 333 4.49 -2.20 -4.51
C ARG A 333 3.21 -2.72 -3.86
N LYS A 334 3.30 -3.74 -3.00
CA LYS A 334 2.10 -4.35 -2.37
C LYS A 334 1.31 -3.32 -1.56
N GLY A 335 1.97 -2.43 -0.86
CA GLY A 335 1.31 -1.38 -0.07
C GLY A 335 0.66 -0.27 -0.90
N ALA A 336 0.85 -0.21 -2.23
CA ALA A 336 0.35 0.87 -3.08
C ALA A 336 0.10 0.41 -4.53
N ALA A 337 1.13 0.46 -5.39
CA ALA A 337 0.97 0.31 -6.83
C ALA A 337 0.46 -1.09 -7.22
N LEU A 338 1.03 -2.15 -6.66
CA LEU A 338 0.63 -3.51 -6.96
C LEU A 338 -0.82 -3.78 -6.52
N ASN A 339 -1.18 -3.40 -5.29
CA ASN A 339 -2.54 -3.59 -4.80
C ASN A 339 -3.56 -2.87 -5.69
N SER A 340 -3.26 -1.64 -6.12
CA SER A 340 -4.16 -0.89 -7.02
C SER A 340 -4.28 -1.52 -8.40
N VAL A 341 -3.19 -2.04 -8.99
CA VAL A 341 -3.26 -2.75 -10.28
C VAL A 341 -3.98 -4.10 -10.15
N GLN A 342 -3.79 -4.82 -9.03
CA GLN A 342 -4.56 -6.02 -8.74
C GLN A 342 -6.06 -5.72 -8.57
N ILE A 343 -6.43 -4.59 -7.95
CA ILE A 343 -7.83 -4.11 -7.94
C ILE A 343 -8.34 -3.89 -9.36
N ALA A 344 -7.53 -3.25 -10.22
CA ALA A 344 -7.88 -3.04 -11.63
C ALA A 344 -8.09 -4.37 -12.36
N GLN A 345 -7.29 -5.41 -12.09
CA GLN A 345 -7.48 -6.75 -12.66
C GLN A 345 -8.82 -7.40 -12.25
N LEU A 346 -9.31 -7.13 -11.02
CA LEU A 346 -10.62 -7.63 -10.58
C LEU A 346 -11.80 -7.03 -11.35
N LEU A 347 -11.60 -5.88 -12.01
CA LEU A 347 -12.62 -5.21 -12.82
C LEU A 347 -12.69 -5.73 -14.26
N LEU A 348 -11.67 -6.47 -14.71
CA LEU A 348 -11.64 -7.02 -16.06
C LEU A 348 -12.68 -8.15 -16.22
N PRO A 349 -13.22 -8.35 -17.43
CA PRO A 349 -14.06 -9.51 -17.72
C PRO A 349 -13.32 -10.81 -17.34
N LYS A 350 -14.03 -11.73 -16.75
CA LYS A 350 -13.53 -13.10 -16.53
C LYS A 350 -13.78 -13.91 -17.80
N ASP A 351 -12.75 -14.59 -18.28
CA ASP A 351 -12.84 -15.53 -19.38
C ASP A 351 -13.85 -16.66 -19.09
#